data_f82d655c73affff375c0ac46274f4f55
#
_entry.id   f82d655c73affff375c0ac46274f4f55
#
_cell.length_a   1.000
_cell.length_b   1.000
_cell.length_c   1.000
_cell.angle_alpha   90.00
_cell.angle_beta   90.00
_cell.angle_gamma   90.00
#
_symmetry.space_group_name_H-M   'P 1'
#
loop_
_entity.id
_entity.type
_entity.pdbx_description
1 polymer ?
#
loop_
_entity_poly.entity_id
_entity_poly.type
_entity_poly.pdbx_seq_one_letter_code
_entity_poly.pdbx_strand_id
1 'polypeptide(L)'
;MASYRYERDIKPEDLIQETPPPLTPAQQRANWWHYHWYYVVLIAAALLAVGYFVWSRVTEVQPDYTVAVVSRTDPDTAFLSQLETQLEGLAEDVNGDGKVKVTVKGIWLALDFETQDAALQQLMQSSEDKLNSDFYLCESTLFIIDDPAAMEQRYGCFQTLDGTDPEEGDVLTVSDFTLPLQGTALAGLQNESSTLWYAARRLNEGMDADAAAALNDALWEKLG
;
A
#
# COMPACT_ATOMS: atom_id res chain seq x y z
N MET A 1 -40.71 23.65 49.12
CA MET A 1 -42.15 23.70 49.46
C MET A 1 -42.80 24.74 48.55
N ALA A 2 -43.45 24.26 47.47
CA ALA A 2 -44.23 25.12 46.61
C ALA A 2 -45.42 25.64 47.43
N SER A 3 -45.60 26.94 47.39
CA SER A 3 -46.54 27.63 48.24
C SER A 3 -47.97 27.23 47.92
N TYR A 4 -48.61 26.56 48.86
CA TYR A 4 -50.05 26.15 48.85
C TYR A 4 -51.02 27.35 48.60
N ARG A 5 -50.54 28.57 48.51
CA ARG A 5 -51.29 29.79 48.16
C ARG A 5 -51.52 29.94 46.68
N TYR A 6 -50.68 29.33 45.79
CA TYR A 6 -50.82 29.49 44.34
C TYR A 6 -51.92 28.62 43.73
N GLU A 7 -52.25 27.48 44.33
CA GLU A 7 -53.29 26.58 43.81
C GLU A 7 -54.72 27.04 44.13
N ARG A 8 -54.87 27.97 45.06
CA ARG A 8 -56.24 28.41 45.54
C ARG A 8 -56.89 29.45 44.67
N ASP A 9 -56.15 30.15 43.80
CA ASP A 9 -56.69 31.24 42.98
C ASP A 9 -56.82 30.87 41.48
N ILE A 10 -56.48 29.57 41.10
CA ILE A 10 -56.72 29.11 39.72
C ILE A 10 -58.19 28.79 39.53
N LYS A 11 -58.82 29.60 38.73
CA LYS A 11 -60.20 29.36 38.32
C LYS A 11 -60.26 28.25 37.30
N PRO A 12 -61.36 27.43 37.24
CA PRO A 12 -61.51 26.39 36.21
C PRO A 12 -61.36 26.89 34.77
N GLU A 13 -61.68 28.17 34.55
CA GLU A 13 -61.53 28.89 33.26
C GLU A 13 -60.04 29.06 32.84
N ASP A 14 -59.11 29.18 33.84
CA ASP A 14 -57.69 29.34 33.60
C ASP A 14 -57.02 27.99 33.20
N LEU A 15 -57.75 26.91 33.39
CA LEU A 15 -57.31 25.56 33.04
C LEU A 15 -57.67 25.12 31.62
N ILE A 16 -58.49 25.95 30.92
CA ILE A 16 -58.82 25.69 29.52
C ILE A 16 -57.62 26.07 28.67
N GLN A 17 -56.81 25.10 28.35
CA GLN A 17 -55.77 25.28 27.32
C GLN A 17 -56.48 25.55 26.00
N GLU A 18 -56.41 26.80 25.51
CA GLU A 18 -56.76 27.08 24.14
C GLU A 18 -55.93 26.20 23.21
N THR A 19 -56.55 25.32 22.45
CA THR A 19 -55.85 24.53 21.44
C THR A 19 -55.27 25.50 20.41
N PRO A 20 -53.94 25.53 20.27
CA PRO A 20 -53.33 26.46 19.32
C PRO A 20 -53.89 26.20 17.91
N PRO A 21 -54.12 27.25 17.13
CA PRO A 21 -54.62 27.08 15.77
C PRO A 21 -53.71 26.18 14.95
N PRO A 22 -54.25 25.36 14.02
CA PRO A 22 -53.45 24.46 13.21
C PRO A 22 -52.41 25.25 12.42
N LEU A 23 -51.17 24.77 12.45
CA LEU A 23 -50.06 25.40 11.77
C LEU A 23 -50.29 25.46 10.25
N THR A 24 -50.04 26.59 9.66
CA THR A 24 -50.08 26.75 8.21
C THR A 24 -49.01 25.87 7.55
N PRO A 25 -49.17 25.46 6.27
CA PRO A 25 -48.15 24.63 5.58
C PRO A 25 -46.74 25.24 5.55
N ALA A 26 -46.65 26.57 5.57
CA ALA A 26 -45.36 27.28 5.65
C ALA A 26 -44.71 27.14 7.03
N GLN A 27 -45.51 27.27 8.10
CA GLN A 27 -45.06 27.09 9.48
C GLN A 27 -44.67 25.63 9.76
N GLN A 28 -45.39 24.65 9.18
CA GLN A 28 -45.02 23.22 9.29
C GLN A 28 -43.67 22.93 8.66
N ARG A 29 -43.39 23.48 7.46
CA ARG A 29 -42.10 23.35 6.79
C ARG A 29 -40.95 24.01 7.56
N ALA A 30 -41.20 25.22 8.08
CA ALA A 30 -40.20 25.94 8.90
C ALA A 30 -39.87 25.17 10.18
N ASN A 31 -40.93 24.65 10.86
CA ASN A 31 -40.76 23.84 12.07
C ASN A 31 -40.01 22.53 11.78
N TRP A 32 -40.39 21.81 10.70
CA TRP A 32 -39.70 20.60 10.29
C TRP A 32 -38.23 20.90 10.02
N TRP A 33 -37.92 21.97 9.27
CA TRP A 33 -36.52 22.36 8.97
C TRP A 33 -35.77 22.73 10.24
N HIS A 34 -36.37 23.45 11.17
CA HIS A 34 -35.74 23.83 12.44
C HIS A 34 -35.26 22.60 13.26
N TYR A 35 -36.07 21.53 13.28
CA TYR A 35 -35.75 20.32 14.03
C TYR A 35 -34.94 19.29 13.25
N HIS A 36 -34.92 19.33 11.92
CA HIS A 36 -34.32 18.28 11.10
C HIS A 36 -33.10 18.73 10.26
N TRP A 37 -32.79 20.04 10.23
CA TRP A 37 -31.72 20.56 9.39
C TRP A 37 -30.36 19.86 9.64
N TYR A 38 -30.05 19.51 10.89
CA TYR A 38 -28.82 18.84 11.24
C TYR A 38 -28.76 17.40 10.70
N TYR A 39 -29.91 16.69 10.63
CA TYR A 39 -29.97 15.39 9.96
C TYR A 39 -29.71 15.51 8.47
N VAL A 40 -30.26 16.54 7.82
CA VAL A 40 -30.06 16.82 6.41
C VAL A 40 -28.57 17.09 6.15
N VAL A 41 -27.91 17.90 6.97
CA VAL A 41 -26.49 18.20 6.89
C VAL A 41 -25.65 16.93 7.12
N LEU A 42 -26.02 16.12 8.10
CA LEU A 42 -25.32 14.87 8.43
C LEU A 42 -25.42 13.85 7.29
N ILE A 43 -26.60 13.69 6.71
CA ILE A 43 -26.83 12.81 5.55
C ILE A 43 -26.03 13.33 4.34
N ALA A 44 -26.07 14.63 4.07
CA ALA A 44 -25.31 15.23 2.99
C ALA A 44 -23.79 15.02 3.17
N ALA A 45 -23.27 15.21 4.38
CA ALA A 45 -21.88 14.96 4.71
C ALA A 45 -21.51 13.47 4.53
N ALA A 46 -22.36 12.55 4.95
CA ALA A 46 -22.15 11.11 4.76
C ALA A 46 -22.11 10.73 3.26
N LEU A 47 -23.02 11.28 2.46
CA LEU A 47 -23.05 11.05 1.01
C LEU A 47 -21.80 11.61 0.32
N LEU A 48 -21.33 12.79 0.72
CA LEU A 48 -20.08 13.35 0.22
C LEU A 48 -18.87 12.51 0.61
N ALA A 49 -18.83 12.00 1.84
CA ALA A 49 -17.75 11.11 2.30
C ALA A 49 -17.72 9.79 1.51
N VAL A 50 -18.89 9.17 1.30
CA VAL A 50 -19.00 7.96 0.48
C VAL A 50 -18.62 8.25 -0.98
N GLY A 51 -19.11 9.35 -1.54
CA GLY A 51 -18.77 9.77 -2.90
C GLY A 51 -17.27 10.00 -3.07
N TYR A 52 -16.64 10.69 -2.11
CA TYR A 52 -15.18 10.87 -2.10
C TYR A 52 -14.42 9.55 -1.98
N PHE A 53 -14.88 8.65 -1.10
CA PHE A 53 -14.25 7.33 -0.92
C PHE A 53 -14.33 6.48 -2.21
N VAL A 54 -15.51 6.45 -2.84
CA VAL A 54 -15.68 5.74 -4.13
C VAL A 54 -14.82 6.38 -5.21
N TRP A 55 -14.84 7.71 -5.31
CA TRP A 55 -13.99 8.46 -6.26
C TRP A 55 -12.51 8.14 -6.04
N SER A 56 -12.02 8.17 -4.80
CA SER A 56 -10.63 7.86 -4.46
C SER A 56 -10.26 6.45 -4.92
N ARG A 57 -11.11 5.45 -4.69
CA ARG A 57 -10.86 4.06 -5.12
C ARG A 57 -10.86 3.87 -6.63
N VAL A 58 -11.77 4.55 -7.33
CA VAL A 58 -11.88 4.44 -8.81
C VAL A 58 -10.74 5.18 -9.52
N THR A 59 -10.21 6.24 -8.90
CA THR A 59 -9.12 7.04 -9.49
C THR A 59 -7.72 6.62 -9.02
N GLU A 60 -7.62 5.73 -8.05
CA GLU A 60 -6.36 5.17 -7.58
C GLU A 60 -5.79 4.25 -8.68
N VAL A 61 -4.65 4.63 -9.22
CA VAL A 61 -3.92 3.81 -10.20
C VAL A 61 -3.31 2.63 -9.44
N GLN A 62 -3.75 1.43 -9.77
CA GLN A 62 -3.18 0.20 -9.21
C GLN A 62 -1.82 -0.05 -9.89
N PRO A 63 -0.78 -0.43 -9.15
CA PRO A 63 0.48 -0.81 -9.78
C PRO A 63 0.32 -2.13 -10.54
N ASP A 64 0.89 -2.18 -11.74
CA ASP A 64 0.98 -3.40 -12.53
C ASP A 64 2.05 -4.33 -11.98
N TYR A 65 3.16 -3.74 -11.51
CA TYR A 65 4.28 -4.49 -10.96
C TYR A 65 4.76 -3.84 -9.66
N THR A 66 5.22 -4.67 -8.75
CA THR A 66 5.93 -4.24 -7.55
C THR A 66 7.34 -4.84 -7.55
N VAL A 67 8.34 -3.99 -7.35
CA VAL A 67 9.76 -4.35 -7.32
C VAL A 67 10.34 -3.95 -5.98
N ALA A 68 11.04 -4.88 -5.32
CA ALA A 68 11.74 -4.58 -4.08
C ALA A 68 13.21 -4.26 -4.36
N VAL A 69 13.70 -3.17 -3.79
CA VAL A 69 15.13 -2.84 -3.73
C VAL A 69 15.61 -3.15 -2.33
N VAL A 70 16.42 -4.19 -2.19
CA VAL A 70 16.98 -4.61 -0.89
C VAL A 70 18.45 -4.21 -0.84
N SER A 71 18.81 -3.41 0.13
CA SER A 71 20.16 -2.86 0.24
C SER A 71 20.67 -2.85 1.67
N ARG A 72 21.98 -3.04 1.84
CA ARG A 72 22.69 -2.89 3.11
C ARG A 72 22.74 -1.47 3.64
N THR A 73 22.50 -0.51 2.77
CA THR A 73 22.36 0.91 3.12
C THR A 73 20.97 1.40 2.74
N ASP A 74 20.48 2.47 3.39
CA ASP A 74 19.18 3.06 3.04
C ASP A 74 19.18 3.46 1.55
N PRO A 75 18.30 2.87 0.72
CA PRO A 75 18.29 3.15 -0.71
C PRO A 75 17.98 4.62 -0.99
N ASP A 76 18.76 5.26 -1.84
CA ASP A 76 18.54 6.65 -2.23
C ASP A 76 17.20 6.79 -2.98
N THR A 77 16.38 7.75 -2.52
CA THR A 77 15.09 8.05 -3.15
C THR A 77 15.20 8.45 -4.61
N ALA A 78 16.31 9.09 -5.01
CA ALA A 78 16.55 9.42 -6.41
C ALA A 78 16.80 8.17 -7.25
N PHE A 79 17.56 7.20 -6.73
CA PHE A 79 17.76 5.90 -7.36
C PHE A 79 16.44 5.15 -7.51
N LEU A 80 15.62 5.07 -6.45
CA LEU A 80 14.32 4.41 -6.49
C LEU A 80 13.39 5.03 -7.56
N SER A 81 13.33 6.36 -7.63
CA SER A 81 12.50 7.07 -8.62
C SER A 81 12.98 6.89 -10.06
N GLN A 82 14.31 6.83 -10.28
CA GLN A 82 14.86 6.55 -11.59
C GLN A 82 14.58 5.11 -12.02
N LEU A 83 14.73 4.15 -11.09
CA LEU A 83 14.40 2.75 -11.32
C LEU A 83 12.91 2.57 -11.66
N GLU A 84 12.02 3.20 -10.90
CA GLU A 84 10.57 3.22 -11.18
C GLU A 84 10.29 3.71 -12.61
N THR A 85 10.86 4.85 -12.99
CA THR A 85 10.67 5.45 -14.32
C THR A 85 11.19 4.55 -15.44
N GLN A 86 12.35 3.91 -15.26
CA GLN A 86 12.91 3.02 -16.27
C GLN A 86 12.12 1.72 -16.40
N LEU A 87 11.66 1.16 -15.28
CA LEU A 87 10.82 -0.02 -15.27
C LEU A 87 9.44 0.25 -15.89
N GLU A 88 8.83 1.40 -15.64
CA GLU A 88 7.58 1.82 -16.31
C GLU A 88 7.74 1.92 -17.84
N GLY A 89 8.95 2.27 -18.31
CA GLY A 89 9.27 2.29 -19.74
C GLY A 89 9.42 0.91 -20.37
N LEU A 90 9.67 -0.14 -19.59
CA LEU A 90 9.83 -1.52 -20.03
C LEU A 90 8.56 -2.36 -19.83
N ALA A 91 7.80 -2.06 -18.78
CA ALA A 91 6.63 -2.79 -18.35
C ALA A 91 5.42 -2.60 -19.29
N GLU A 92 4.47 -3.49 -19.19
CA GLU A 92 3.20 -3.44 -19.91
C GLU A 92 2.05 -3.21 -18.92
N ASP A 93 0.96 -2.59 -19.39
CA ASP A 93 -0.29 -2.45 -18.64
C ASP A 93 -0.95 -3.84 -18.52
N VAL A 94 -0.85 -4.43 -17.35
CA VAL A 94 -1.36 -5.78 -17.05
C VAL A 94 -2.77 -5.69 -16.46
N ASN A 95 -3.06 -4.64 -15.70
CA ASN A 95 -4.36 -4.46 -15.06
C ASN A 95 -5.44 -3.88 -16.00
N GLY A 96 -5.05 -3.37 -17.18
CA GLY A 96 -5.95 -2.86 -18.24
C GLY A 96 -6.57 -1.49 -17.91
N ASP A 97 -5.95 -0.72 -17.02
CA ASP A 97 -6.46 0.62 -16.68
C ASP A 97 -5.99 1.72 -17.65
N GLY A 98 -5.18 1.36 -18.65
CA GLY A 98 -4.62 2.25 -19.66
C GLY A 98 -3.40 3.03 -19.22
N LYS A 99 -2.79 2.65 -18.10
CA LYS A 99 -1.56 3.25 -17.57
C LYS A 99 -0.62 2.14 -17.14
N VAL A 100 0.66 2.34 -17.37
CA VAL A 100 1.69 1.47 -16.81
C VAL A 100 2.18 2.08 -15.52
N LYS A 101 2.09 1.35 -14.43
CA LYS A 101 2.55 1.78 -13.10
C LYS A 101 3.41 0.71 -12.45
N VAL A 102 4.65 1.05 -12.15
CA VAL A 102 5.54 0.20 -11.37
C VAL A 102 5.75 0.84 -10.00
N THR A 103 5.61 0.07 -8.94
CA THR A 103 5.92 0.52 -7.58
C THR A 103 7.25 -0.06 -7.14
N VAL A 104 8.19 0.80 -6.77
CA VAL A 104 9.49 0.39 -6.25
C VAL A 104 9.54 0.61 -4.74
N LYS A 105 9.77 -0.47 -3.99
CA LYS A 105 9.88 -0.46 -2.52
C LYS A 105 11.34 -0.53 -2.11
N GLY A 106 11.84 0.46 -1.39
CA GLY A 106 13.15 0.41 -0.74
C GLY A 106 13.07 -0.33 0.60
N ILE A 107 13.91 -1.34 0.78
CA ILE A 107 14.07 -2.11 2.03
C ILE A 107 15.52 -2.02 2.46
N TRP A 108 15.76 -1.37 3.58
CA TRP A 108 17.10 -1.35 4.19
C TRP A 108 17.30 -2.58 5.05
N LEU A 109 18.17 -3.48 4.60
CA LEU A 109 18.44 -4.75 5.27
C LEU A 109 19.96 -5.02 5.32
N ALA A 110 20.58 -4.73 6.47
CA ALA A 110 21.99 -5.00 6.71
C ALA A 110 22.15 -6.37 7.39
N LEU A 111 22.27 -7.43 6.58
CA LEU A 111 22.29 -8.83 7.05
C LEU A 111 23.46 -9.17 7.97
N ASP A 112 24.61 -8.51 7.80
CA ASP A 112 25.83 -8.75 8.57
C ASP A 112 26.06 -7.72 9.69
N PHE A 113 25.08 -6.87 9.97
CA PHE A 113 25.25 -5.78 10.91
C PHE A 113 24.69 -6.12 12.30
N GLU A 114 25.59 -6.29 13.25
CA GLU A 114 25.23 -6.39 14.67
C GLU A 114 25.37 -5.04 15.37
N THR A 115 24.33 -4.60 16.03
CA THR A 115 24.34 -3.36 16.80
C THR A 115 23.77 -3.58 18.20
N GLN A 116 24.28 -2.80 19.17
CA GLN A 116 23.73 -2.71 20.52
C GLN A 116 22.75 -1.52 20.67
N ASP A 117 22.59 -0.71 19.63
CA ASP A 117 21.63 0.38 19.62
C ASP A 117 20.20 -0.16 19.42
N ALA A 118 19.39 -0.02 20.46
CA ALA A 118 18.01 -0.55 20.47
C ALA A 118 17.13 0.09 19.39
N ALA A 119 17.33 1.37 19.04
CA ALA A 119 16.56 2.02 17.99
C ALA A 119 16.90 1.45 16.62
N LEU A 120 18.18 1.18 16.37
CA LEU A 120 18.65 0.59 15.14
C LEU A 120 18.23 -0.89 15.02
N GLN A 121 18.27 -1.65 16.12
CA GLN A 121 17.74 -3.02 16.16
C GLN A 121 16.24 -3.05 15.81
N GLN A 122 15.44 -2.13 16.37
CA GLN A 122 14.01 -2.05 16.07
C GLN A 122 13.75 -1.70 14.59
N LEU A 123 14.58 -0.84 14.01
CA LEU A 123 14.48 -0.48 12.60
C LEU A 123 14.81 -1.68 11.70
N MET A 124 15.88 -2.41 12.00
CA MET A 124 16.24 -3.63 11.28
C MET A 124 15.17 -4.71 11.38
N GLN A 125 14.62 -4.93 12.58
CA GLN A 125 13.50 -5.85 12.78
C GLN A 125 12.29 -5.46 11.93
N SER A 126 11.95 -4.18 11.92
CA SER A 126 10.85 -3.67 11.08
C SER A 126 11.09 -3.87 9.58
N SER A 127 12.33 -3.81 9.13
CA SER A 127 12.71 -4.06 7.74
C SER A 127 12.63 -5.54 7.38
N GLU A 128 13.06 -6.43 8.28
CA GLU A 128 12.87 -7.88 8.14
C GLU A 128 11.40 -8.26 8.10
N ASP A 129 10.58 -7.69 8.98
CA ASP A 129 9.14 -7.95 9.01
C ASP A 129 8.45 -7.51 7.70
N LYS A 130 8.88 -6.38 7.11
CA LYS A 130 8.40 -5.93 5.80
C LYS A 130 8.78 -6.90 4.69
N LEU A 131 10.02 -7.37 4.67
CA LEU A 131 10.50 -8.32 3.67
C LEU A 131 9.78 -9.67 3.79
N ASN A 132 9.62 -10.19 5.00
CA ASN A 132 8.88 -11.42 5.25
C ASN A 132 7.40 -11.31 4.85
N SER A 133 6.78 -10.15 5.10
CA SER A 133 5.43 -9.87 4.63
C SER A 133 5.33 -9.83 3.11
N ASP A 134 6.30 -9.22 2.45
CA ASP A 134 6.39 -9.16 0.99
C ASP A 134 6.51 -10.57 0.37
N PHE A 135 7.36 -11.41 0.94
CA PHE A 135 7.48 -12.82 0.51
C PHE A 135 6.19 -13.60 0.70
N TYR A 136 5.54 -13.46 1.87
CA TYR A 136 4.31 -14.18 2.17
C TYR A 136 3.14 -13.75 1.26
N LEU A 137 3.01 -12.45 0.99
CA LEU A 137 1.94 -11.88 0.18
C LEU A 137 2.23 -11.92 -1.33
N CYS A 138 3.44 -12.31 -1.73
CA CYS A 138 3.90 -12.25 -3.12
C CYS A 138 3.77 -10.86 -3.75
N GLU A 139 3.99 -9.79 -2.97
CA GLU A 139 3.82 -8.44 -3.48
C GLU A 139 4.89 -8.07 -4.50
N SER A 140 6.16 -8.35 -4.19
CA SER A 140 7.29 -8.10 -5.10
C SER A 140 7.73 -9.40 -5.76
N THR A 141 7.73 -9.40 -7.08
CA THR A 141 8.14 -10.55 -7.88
C THR A 141 9.56 -10.42 -8.36
N LEU A 142 10.03 -9.19 -8.58
CA LEU A 142 11.39 -8.86 -8.97
C LEU A 142 12.09 -8.13 -7.82
N PHE A 143 13.34 -8.50 -7.60
CA PHE A 143 14.21 -7.90 -6.58
C PHE A 143 15.45 -7.28 -7.23
N ILE A 144 15.82 -6.09 -6.76
CA ILE A 144 17.09 -5.42 -7.07
C ILE A 144 17.91 -5.39 -5.79
N ILE A 145 19.08 -6.03 -5.79
CA ILE A 145 19.80 -6.38 -4.57
C ILE A 145 21.27 -5.99 -4.69
N ASP A 146 21.86 -5.49 -3.61
CA ASP A 146 23.28 -5.17 -3.54
C ASP A 146 24.13 -6.31 -2.92
N ASP A 147 23.50 -7.23 -2.19
CA ASP A 147 24.16 -8.41 -1.61
C ASP A 147 23.32 -9.68 -1.80
N PRO A 148 23.26 -10.19 -3.05
CA PRO A 148 22.44 -11.35 -3.35
C PRO A 148 22.91 -12.62 -2.66
N ALA A 149 24.23 -12.77 -2.38
CA ALA A 149 24.75 -13.94 -1.70
C ALA A 149 24.24 -14.06 -0.27
N ALA A 150 24.27 -12.96 0.49
CA ALA A 150 23.76 -12.94 1.87
C ALA A 150 22.24 -13.13 1.91
N MET A 151 21.50 -12.57 0.93
CA MET A 151 20.05 -12.77 0.81
C MET A 151 19.72 -14.24 0.56
N GLU A 152 20.34 -14.88 -0.41
CA GLU A 152 20.08 -16.29 -0.74
C GLU A 152 20.46 -17.21 0.42
N GLN A 153 21.63 -16.98 1.04
CA GLN A 153 22.06 -17.76 2.21
C GLN A 153 21.08 -17.69 3.38
N ARG A 154 20.43 -16.52 3.58
CA ARG A 154 19.53 -16.32 4.72
C ARG A 154 18.11 -16.77 4.44
N TYR A 155 17.61 -16.53 3.25
CA TYR A 155 16.19 -16.72 2.92
C TYR A 155 15.93 -17.85 1.93
N GLY A 156 16.91 -18.21 1.07
CA GLY A 156 16.72 -19.23 0.03
C GLY A 156 15.51 -18.90 -0.86
N CYS A 157 15.42 -17.65 -1.34
CA CYS A 157 14.16 -17.11 -1.83
C CYS A 157 14.13 -16.81 -3.34
N PHE A 158 15.18 -17.20 -4.07
CA PHE A 158 15.33 -16.85 -5.48
C PHE A 158 15.25 -18.05 -6.41
N GLN A 159 14.65 -17.82 -7.58
CA GLN A 159 14.65 -18.74 -8.70
C GLN A 159 16.00 -18.70 -9.44
N THR A 160 16.29 -19.78 -10.11
CA THR A 160 17.38 -19.82 -11.08
C THR A 160 17.09 -18.93 -12.31
N LEU A 161 18.10 -18.63 -13.11
CA LEU A 161 17.95 -17.76 -14.29
C LEU A 161 16.94 -18.27 -15.31
N ASP A 162 16.74 -19.57 -15.38
CA ASP A 162 15.76 -20.21 -16.29
C ASP A 162 14.33 -20.24 -15.75
N GLY A 163 14.11 -19.72 -14.53
CA GLY A 163 12.79 -19.62 -13.91
C GLY A 163 12.34 -20.86 -13.17
N THR A 164 13.25 -21.78 -12.90
CA THR A 164 12.96 -22.96 -12.08
C THR A 164 13.27 -22.69 -10.61
N ASP A 165 12.45 -23.25 -9.74
CA ASP A 165 12.72 -23.23 -8.32
C ASP A 165 13.83 -24.25 -8.01
N PRO A 166 14.85 -23.92 -7.21
CA PRO A 166 15.91 -24.84 -6.84
C PRO A 166 15.38 -26.02 -6.02
N GLU A 167 15.98 -27.19 -6.14
CA GLU A 167 15.63 -28.34 -5.33
C GLU A 167 16.15 -28.20 -3.89
N GLU A 168 15.52 -28.89 -2.95
CA GLU A 168 15.95 -28.87 -1.55
C GLU A 168 17.39 -29.40 -1.40
N GLY A 169 18.29 -28.53 -0.94
CA GLY A 169 19.71 -28.84 -0.75
C GLY A 169 20.63 -28.34 -1.87
N ASP A 170 20.09 -27.71 -2.89
CA ASP A 170 20.89 -27.03 -3.90
C ASP A 170 21.65 -25.85 -3.31
N VAL A 171 22.87 -25.65 -3.73
CA VAL A 171 23.67 -24.50 -3.36
C VAL A 171 23.87 -23.63 -4.58
N LEU A 172 23.08 -22.54 -4.62
CA LEU A 172 23.16 -21.58 -5.71
C LEU A 172 24.36 -20.63 -5.55
N THR A 173 25.05 -20.37 -6.65
CA THR A 173 25.96 -19.23 -6.73
C THR A 173 25.25 -17.99 -7.23
N VAL A 174 25.78 -16.80 -6.94
CA VAL A 174 25.15 -15.53 -7.37
C VAL A 174 24.86 -15.51 -8.88
N SER A 175 25.70 -16.12 -9.69
CA SER A 175 25.52 -16.20 -11.14
C SER A 175 24.40 -17.15 -11.59
N ASP A 176 23.90 -18.02 -10.72
CA ASP A 176 22.88 -19.00 -11.07
C ASP A 176 21.46 -18.40 -10.99
N PHE A 177 21.30 -17.33 -10.21
CA PHE A 177 20.00 -16.72 -9.95
C PHE A 177 19.93 -15.20 -10.16
N THR A 178 21.04 -14.52 -10.48
CA THR A 178 21.04 -13.06 -10.68
C THR A 178 21.57 -12.62 -12.02
N LEU A 179 21.04 -11.49 -12.50
CA LEU A 179 21.59 -10.70 -13.58
C LEU A 179 22.20 -9.41 -13.02
N PRO A 180 23.51 -9.14 -13.25
CA PRO A 180 24.06 -7.84 -12.90
C PRO A 180 23.38 -6.76 -13.74
N LEU A 181 22.99 -5.64 -13.13
CA LEU A 181 22.26 -4.56 -13.84
C LEU A 181 23.00 -4.04 -15.07
N GLN A 182 24.32 -4.10 -15.10
CA GLN A 182 25.13 -3.75 -16.28
C GLN A 182 24.79 -4.57 -17.53
N GLY A 183 24.29 -5.80 -17.37
CA GLY A 183 23.88 -6.69 -18.44
C GLY A 183 22.41 -6.62 -18.81
N THR A 184 21.64 -5.69 -18.22
CA THR A 184 20.20 -5.58 -18.40
C THR A 184 19.82 -4.26 -19.08
N ALA A 185 18.53 -4.11 -19.40
CA ALA A 185 17.97 -2.85 -19.88
C ALA A 185 18.14 -1.68 -18.86
N LEU A 186 18.48 -1.99 -17.61
CA LEU A 186 18.72 -1.02 -16.52
C LEU A 186 20.22 -0.63 -16.37
N ALA A 187 21.05 -0.95 -17.34
CA ALA A 187 22.50 -0.70 -17.30
C ALA A 187 22.85 0.79 -17.04
N GLY A 188 22.01 1.72 -17.46
CA GLY A 188 22.18 3.13 -17.19
C GLY A 188 22.24 3.46 -15.70
N LEU A 189 21.33 2.89 -14.92
CA LEU A 189 21.30 3.07 -13.45
C LEU A 189 22.54 2.50 -12.76
N GLN A 190 23.02 1.34 -13.21
CA GLN A 190 24.22 0.74 -12.66
C GLN A 190 25.45 1.61 -12.92
N ASN A 191 25.54 2.26 -14.09
CA ASN A 191 26.67 3.11 -14.44
C ASN A 191 26.72 4.41 -13.61
N GLU A 192 25.57 4.88 -13.13
CA GLU A 192 25.45 6.06 -12.28
C GLU A 192 25.62 5.76 -10.79
N SER A 193 25.53 4.49 -10.39
CA SER A 193 25.65 4.06 -9.00
C SER A 193 27.05 3.53 -8.67
N SER A 194 27.55 3.86 -7.48
CA SER A 194 28.75 3.27 -6.91
C SER A 194 28.53 1.87 -6.33
N THR A 195 27.28 1.51 -6.06
CA THR A 195 26.87 0.19 -5.54
C THR A 195 26.64 -0.77 -6.69
N LEU A 196 27.14 -2.00 -6.59
CA LEU A 196 26.81 -3.05 -7.54
C LEU A 196 25.42 -3.60 -7.25
N TRP A 197 24.56 -3.55 -8.25
CA TRP A 197 23.19 -4.02 -8.18
C TRP A 197 22.95 -5.22 -9.07
N TYR A 198 22.12 -6.13 -8.61
CA TYR A 198 21.74 -7.36 -9.28
C TYR A 198 20.21 -7.49 -9.30
N ALA A 199 19.67 -7.94 -10.43
CA ALA A 199 18.27 -8.32 -10.53
C ALA A 199 18.12 -9.82 -10.23
N ALA A 200 17.11 -10.19 -9.46
CA ALA A 200 16.77 -11.57 -9.13
C ALA A 200 15.26 -11.78 -9.11
N ARG A 201 14.83 -13.01 -9.45
CA ARG A 201 13.43 -13.43 -9.37
C ARG A 201 13.17 -14.16 -8.07
N ARG A 202 12.00 -13.95 -7.49
CA ARG A 202 11.55 -14.64 -6.30
C ARG A 202 11.03 -16.05 -6.62
N LEU A 203 11.15 -17.01 -5.68
CA LEU A 203 10.48 -18.31 -5.75
C LEU A 203 8.96 -18.18 -5.94
N ASN A 204 8.36 -19.16 -6.62
CA ASN A 204 6.91 -19.23 -6.84
C ASN A 204 6.18 -19.81 -5.62
N GLU A 205 6.44 -19.24 -4.44
CA GLU A 205 5.83 -19.63 -3.17
C GLU A 205 5.03 -18.47 -2.57
N GLY A 206 4.06 -18.80 -1.71
CA GLY A 206 3.24 -17.83 -1.00
C GLY A 206 1.81 -17.71 -1.54
N MET A 207 1.11 -16.66 -1.13
CA MET A 207 -0.23 -16.35 -1.63
C MET A 207 -0.15 -15.85 -3.07
N ASP A 208 -1.10 -16.27 -3.92
CA ASP A 208 -1.19 -15.86 -5.33
C ASP A 208 0.10 -16.12 -6.16
N ALA A 209 0.85 -17.18 -5.81
CA ALA A 209 2.14 -17.51 -6.44
C ALA A 209 2.05 -17.63 -7.97
N ASP A 210 1.01 -18.24 -8.51
CA ASP A 210 0.84 -18.42 -9.96
C ASP A 210 0.69 -17.07 -10.70
N ALA A 211 -0.10 -16.14 -10.13
CA ALA A 211 -0.28 -14.80 -10.70
C ALA A 211 1.03 -13.98 -10.60
N ALA A 212 1.72 -14.08 -9.48
CA ALA A 212 3.02 -13.42 -9.27
C ALA A 212 4.08 -13.96 -10.23
N ALA A 213 4.12 -15.27 -10.49
CA ALA A 213 5.04 -15.88 -11.43
C ALA A 213 4.86 -15.34 -12.86
N ALA A 214 3.62 -15.26 -13.33
CA ALA A 214 3.33 -14.76 -14.67
C ALA A 214 3.78 -13.29 -14.84
N LEU A 215 3.56 -12.45 -13.83
CA LEU A 215 4.01 -11.05 -13.83
C LEU A 215 5.54 -10.96 -13.79
N ASN A 216 6.17 -11.79 -12.95
CA ASN A 216 7.62 -11.85 -12.83
C ASN A 216 8.28 -12.21 -14.16
N ASP A 217 7.82 -13.25 -14.83
CA ASP A 217 8.36 -13.69 -16.11
C ASP A 217 8.21 -12.62 -17.19
N ALA A 218 7.05 -11.97 -17.27
CA ALA A 218 6.79 -10.91 -18.24
C ALA A 218 7.75 -9.72 -18.06
N LEU A 219 8.03 -9.31 -16.82
CA LEU A 219 8.98 -8.22 -16.53
C LEU A 219 10.44 -8.68 -16.73
N TRP A 220 10.76 -9.92 -16.34
CA TRP A 220 12.10 -10.48 -16.44
C TRP A 220 12.58 -10.59 -17.90
N GLU A 221 11.72 -11.04 -18.82
CA GLU A 221 12.00 -11.11 -20.25
C GLU A 221 12.34 -9.75 -20.87
N LYS A 222 11.82 -8.66 -20.28
CA LYS A 222 12.12 -7.29 -20.75
C LYS A 222 13.43 -6.75 -20.23
N LEU A 223 13.98 -7.33 -19.15
CA LEU A 223 15.27 -6.93 -18.58
C LEU A 223 16.45 -7.51 -19.35
N GLY A 224 16.34 -8.74 -19.78
CA GLY A 224 17.41 -9.50 -20.48
C GLY A 224 17.26 -9.43 -21.97
#